data_a89eb44df30224479b8eedfa3eb9f1c2
#
_entry.id   a89eb44df30224479b8eedfa3eb9f1c2
#
_cell.length_a   1.000
_cell.length_b   1.000
_cell.length_c   1.000
_cell.angle_alpha   90.00
_cell.angle_beta   90.00
_cell.angle_gamma   90.00
#
_symmetry.space_group_name_H-M   'P 1'
#
loop_
_entity.id
_entity.type
_entity.pdbx_description
1 polymer ?
#
loop_
_entity_poly.entity_id
_entity_poly.type
_entity_poly.pdbx_seq_one_letter_code
_entity_poly.pdbx_strand_id
1 'polypeptide(L)'
;MTLRILYISPENTVGTLGLWKQIHESRGNECTFVTMYESKHDYDSGICLGLPLISTDSWYSQFRHKYYEHHRGELGDYKEKKGFPPIWEPHSFTEKMYFKFRDWIWHFYIEPSIKKHRLMDYDIYHFEWGLGLYRDSRFAKKIAKLGKPIICTYHGQDMRTRGVIPEMDALSQLNLTSELDLIEKHPKLNYLFLPFDTNRFIASETVQAPIRVCHSPTNRWYKGSEDLIPICKKLEKEGLIAFNLIENQSYEKVLQQKQESDILVDQVHNRGGWGYGMNSVESLAMGLVCMTELIEPYQKFIPDHPFVHITAETFEVSLRKLISDPLALIEKKKESKQWVEKYHGFNSVSFALYNYYKMNKWT
;
A
#
# COMPACT_ATOMS: atom_id res chain seq x y z
N MET A 1 23.90 -17.55 7.64
CA MET A 1 23.32 -18.33 6.52
C MET A 1 22.51 -17.36 5.67
N THR A 2 22.68 -17.33 4.36
CA THR A 2 21.90 -16.48 3.47
C THR A 2 20.50 -17.07 3.32
N LEU A 3 19.45 -16.31 3.66
CA LEU A 3 18.07 -16.73 3.50
C LEU A 3 17.60 -16.48 2.07
N ARG A 4 16.75 -17.34 1.56
CA ARG A 4 16.03 -17.19 0.29
C ARG A 4 14.57 -16.88 0.61
N ILE A 5 14.10 -15.71 0.19
CA ILE A 5 12.78 -15.18 0.55
C ILE A 5 11.95 -15.00 -0.71
N LEU A 6 10.73 -15.50 -0.69
CA LEU A 6 9.80 -15.40 -1.81
C LEU A 6 8.55 -14.59 -1.43
N TYR A 7 8.27 -13.55 -2.18
CA TYR A 7 6.99 -12.83 -2.14
C TYR A 7 6.07 -13.33 -3.25
N ILE A 8 4.82 -13.55 -2.92
CA ILE A 8 3.75 -13.93 -3.86
C ILE A 8 2.65 -12.89 -3.74
N SER A 9 2.36 -12.22 -4.83
CA SER A 9 1.37 -11.13 -4.89
C SER A 9 0.48 -11.26 -6.13
N PRO A 10 -0.77 -10.78 -6.10
CA PRO A 10 -1.53 -10.61 -7.33
C PRO A 10 -0.82 -9.71 -8.34
N GLU A 11 -0.38 -8.53 -7.90
CA GLU A 11 0.38 -7.56 -8.70
C GLU A 11 1.30 -6.74 -7.79
N ASN A 12 2.23 -6.01 -8.40
CA ASN A 12 3.01 -4.99 -7.69
C ASN A 12 2.27 -3.64 -7.79
N THR A 13 1.35 -3.41 -6.88
CA THR A 13 0.37 -2.30 -6.96
C THR A 13 1.02 -0.92 -6.78
N VAL A 14 1.96 -0.80 -5.85
CA VAL A 14 2.59 0.48 -5.46
C VAL A 14 4.12 0.38 -5.39
N GLY A 15 4.70 -0.58 -6.10
CA GLY A 15 6.16 -0.75 -6.17
C GLY A 15 6.80 -1.36 -4.92
N THR A 16 6.03 -1.72 -3.89
CA THR A 16 6.58 -2.20 -2.60
C THR A 16 7.35 -3.51 -2.69
N LEU A 17 7.03 -4.38 -3.66
CA LEU A 17 7.77 -5.65 -3.82
C LEU A 17 9.25 -5.40 -4.16
N GLY A 18 9.53 -4.41 -5.00
CA GLY A 18 10.89 -3.98 -5.30
C GLY A 18 11.62 -3.42 -4.09
N LEU A 19 10.92 -2.68 -3.23
CA LEU A 19 11.49 -2.14 -1.98
C LEU A 19 11.79 -3.26 -0.97
N TRP A 20 10.89 -4.24 -0.82
CA TRP A 20 11.15 -5.42 0.02
C TRP A 20 12.36 -6.22 -0.48
N LYS A 21 12.48 -6.41 -1.81
CA LYS A 21 13.64 -7.07 -2.39
C LYS A 21 14.92 -6.33 -2.02
N GLN A 22 14.99 -5.01 -2.19
CA GLN A 22 16.16 -4.21 -1.82
C GLN A 22 16.50 -4.33 -0.32
N ILE A 23 15.49 -4.31 0.55
CA ILE A 23 15.67 -4.49 1.99
C ILE A 23 16.32 -5.84 2.32
N HIS A 24 15.82 -6.93 1.73
CA HIS A 24 16.39 -8.25 1.99
C HIS A 24 17.81 -8.39 1.43
N GLU A 25 18.04 -7.91 0.22
CA GLU A 25 19.35 -7.93 -0.45
C GLU A 25 20.39 -7.08 0.31
N SER A 26 20.01 -5.93 0.87
CA SER A 26 20.88 -5.10 1.69
C SER A 26 21.37 -5.80 2.97
N ARG A 27 20.68 -6.86 3.40
CA ARG A 27 21.05 -7.73 4.51
C ARG A 27 21.79 -9.00 4.08
N GLY A 28 22.16 -9.12 2.82
CA GLY A 28 22.86 -10.28 2.27
C GLY A 28 21.97 -11.50 2.05
N ASN A 29 20.66 -11.33 1.97
CA ASN A 29 19.71 -12.38 1.64
C ASN A 29 19.28 -12.32 0.18
N GLU A 30 18.79 -13.44 -0.37
CA GLU A 30 18.20 -13.50 -1.70
C GLU A 30 16.70 -13.24 -1.58
N CYS A 31 16.16 -12.34 -2.41
CA CYS A 31 14.74 -12.09 -2.45
C CYS A 31 14.22 -12.09 -3.89
N THR A 32 13.14 -12.80 -4.09
CA THR A 32 12.43 -12.87 -5.37
C THR A 32 10.94 -12.62 -5.13
N PHE A 33 10.25 -12.10 -6.11
CA PHE A 33 8.80 -11.99 -6.06
C PHE A 33 8.15 -12.52 -7.33
N VAL A 34 6.97 -13.11 -7.14
CA VAL A 34 6.11 -13.67 -8.18
C VAL A 34 4.81 -12.91 -8.19
N THR A 35 4.41 -12.42 -9.36
CA THR A 35 3.10 -11.78 -9.56
C THR A 35 2.21 -12.64 -10.44
N MET A 36 0.89 -12.56 -10.21
CA MET A 36 -0.09 -13.29 -11.01
C MET A 36 -0.29 -12.62 -12.37
N TYR A 37 -0.16 -11.28 -12.42
CA TYR A 37 -0.29 -10.46 -13.63
C TYR A 37 0.59 -9.20 -13.54
N GLU A 38 0.77 -8.54 -14.68
CA GLU A 38 1.58 -7.33 -14.79
C GLU A 38 0.98 -6.16 -14.00
N SER A 39 1.85 -5.30 -13.48
CA SER A 39 1.43 -4.07 -12.80
C SER A 39 0.80 -3.09 -13.79
N LYS A 40 -0.30 -2.46 -13.38
CA LYS A 40 -0.97 -1.40 -14.15
C LYS A 40 -0.18 -0.10 -14.21
N HIS A 41 0.76 0.09 -13.31
CA HIS A 41 1.55 1.31 -13.14
C HIS A 41 3.01 1.14 -13.56
N ASP A 42 3.29 0.14 -14.43
CA ASP A 42 4.62 -0.16 -14.96
C ASP A 42 5.69 -0.48 -13.88
N TYR A 43 5.29 -0.87 -12.67
CA TYR A 43 6.23 -1.38 -11.69
C TYR A 43 6.77 -2.75 -12.12
N ASP A 44 8.03 -3.04 -11.75
CA ASP A 44 8.62 -4.36 -11.95
C ASP A 44 7.71 -5.46 -11.40
N SER A 45 7.30 -6.38 -12.25
CA SER A 45 6.41 -7.51 -11.92
C SER A 45 7.17 -8.77 -11.50
N GLY A 46 8.51 -8.73 -11.52
CA GLY A 46 9.36 -9.88 -11.18
C GLY A 46 9.07 -11.08 -12.07
N ILE A 47 8.83 -12.23 -11.46
CA ILE A 47 8.38 -13.42 -12.18
C ILE A 47 6.87 -13.30 -12.39
N CYS A 48 6.44 -12.69 -13.50
CA CYS A 48 5.04 -12.60 -13.86
C CYS A 48 4.52 -13.90 -14.44
N LEU A 49 3.44 -14.45 -13.86
CA LEU A 49 2.84 -15.71 -14.31
C LEU A 49 1.89 -15.53 -15.50
N GLY A 50 1.45 -14.30 -15.79
CA GLY A 50 0.53 -13.99 -16.88
C GLY A 50 -0.79 -14.77 -16.80
N LEU A 51 -1.35 -14.93 -15.58
CA LEU A 51 -2.52 -15.78 -15.37
C LEU A 51 -3.75 -15.21 -16.08
N PRO A 52 -4.50 -16.03 -16.82
CA PRO A 52 -5.72 -15.61 -17.49
C PRO A 52 -6.86 -15.38 -16.48
N LEU A 53 -7.94 -14.71 -16.94
CA LEU A 53 -9.17 -14.45 -16.17
C LEU A 53 -8.99 -13.50 -14.97
N ILE A 54 -7.92 -12.72 -14.95
CA ILE A 54 -7.69 -11.68 -13.93
C ILE A 54 -7.61 -10.30 -14.56
N SER A 55 -7.18 -10.18 -15.82
CA SER A 55 -6.95 -8.88 -16.48
C SER A 55 -8.10 -7.92 -16.23
N THR A 56 -7.75 -6.69 -15.85
CA THR A 56 -8.70 -5.63 -15.50
C THR A 56 -9.30 -4.95 -16.73
N ASP A 57 -8.72 -5.14 -17.92
CA ASP A 57 -9.12 -4.44 -19.15
C ASP A 57 -9.91 -5.30 -20.13
N SER A 58 -10.19 -6.57 -19.78
CA SER A 58 -10.99 -7.45 -20.60
C SER A 58 -12.48 -7.26 -20.35
N TRP A 59 -13.34 -7.61 -21.37
CA TRP A 59 -14.78 -7.69 -21.21
C TRP A 59 -15.22 -8.51 -19.99
N TYR A 60 -14.43 -9.52 -19.64
CA TYR A 60 -14.61 -10.37 -18.49
C TYR A 60 -14.41 -9.60 -17.16
N SER A 61 -13.43 -8.72 -17.11
CA SER A 61 -13.22 -7.85 -15.95
C SER A 61 -14.38 -6.89 -15.75
N GLN A 62 -14.92 -6.33 -16.84
CA GLN A 62 -16.09 -5.45 -16.78
C GLN A 62 -17.34 -6.22 -16.29
N PHE A 63 -17.52 -7.47 -16.78
CA PHE A 63 -18.61 -8.32 -16.30
C PHE A 63 -18.44 -8.67 -14.83
N ARG A 64 -17.22 -9.03 -14.42
CA ARG A 64 -16.89 -9.32 -13.01
C ARG A 64 -17.09 -8.09 -12.13
N HIS A 65 -16.73 -6.91 -12.60
CA HIS A 65 -16.90 -5.65 -11.89
C HIS A 65 -18.39 -5.36 -11.65
N LYS A 66 -19.21 -5.45 -12.67
CA LYS A 66 -20.68 -5.34 -12.56
C LYS A 66 -21.29 -6.37 -11.63
N TYR A 67 -20.81 -7.63 -11.67
CA TYR A 67 -21.27 -8.67 -10.75
C TYR A 67 -20.94 -8.33 -9.29
N TYR A 68 -19.74 -7.82 -9.04
CA TYR A 68 -19.34 -7.44 -7.69
C TYR A 68 -19.99 -6.13 -7.22
N GLU A 69 -20.22 -5.17 -8.10
CA GLU A 69 -21.01 -3.98 -7.80
C GLU A 69 -22.43 -4.35 -7.35
N HIS A 70 -23.07 -5.25 -8.09
CA HIS A 70 -24.40 -5.73 -7.74
C HIS A 70 -24.46 -6.44 -6.38
N HIS A 71 -23.42 -7.17 -6.00
CA HIS A 71 -23.40 -7.97 -4.76
C HIS A 71 -22.76 -7.24 -3.57
N ARG A 72 -21.95 -6.22 -3.78
CA ARG A 72 -21.16 -5.52 -2.75
C ARG A 72 -21.50 -4.03 -2.59
N GLY A 73 -22.41 -3.48 -3.40
CA GLY A 73 -22.72 -2.07 -3.44
C GLY A 73 -21.91 -1.30 -4.50
N GLU A 74 -22.38 -0.10 -4.85
CA GLU A 74 -21.73 0.79 -5.81
C GLU A 74 -20.37 1.28 -5.29
N LEU A 75 -19.50 1.73 -6.20
CA LEU A 75 -18.23 2.39 -5.89
C LEU A 75 -18.48 3.56 -4.92
N GLY A 76 -18.03 3.41 -3.68
CA GLY A 76 -18.27 4.39 -2.62
C GLY A 76 -19.09 3.89 -1.44
N ASP A 77 -19.94 2.88 -1.63
CA ASP A 77 -20.71 2.21 -0.57
C ASP A 77 -20.16 0.82 -0.26
N TYR A 78 -18.85 0.72 -0.07
CA TYR A 78 -18.27 -0.55 0.39
C TYR A 78 -18.82 -0.90 1.75
N LYS A 79 -19.80 -1.82 1.78
CA LYS A 79 -20.20 -2.43 3.03
C LYS A 79 -19.01 -3.21 3.57
N GLU A 80 -18.41 -2.69 4.62
CA GLU A 80 -17.35 -3.40 5.30
C GLU A 80 -17.83 -4.79 5.70
N LYS A 81 -17.01 -5.78 5.41
CA LYS A 81 -17.32 -7.16 5.78
C LYS A 81 -17.20 -7.30 7.30
N LYS A 82 -18.27 -7.80 7.92
CA LYS A 82 -18.33 -8.04 9.37
C LYS A 82 -17.54 -9.30 9.75
N GLY A 83 -17.08 -9.33 10.98
CA GLY A 83 -16.37 -10.48 11.57
C GLY A 83 -15.05 -10.10 12.21
N PHE A 84 -14.47 -10.99 13.02
CA PHE A 84 -13.20 -10.83 13.70
C PHE A 84 -12.40 -12.14 13.66
N PRO A 85 -11.57 -12.37 12.63
CA PRO A 85 -11.44 -11.54 11.41
C PRO A 85 -12.65 -11.64 10.48
N PRO A 86 -12.83 -10.68 9.56
CA PRO A 86 -13.81 -10.84 8.49
C PRO A 86 -13.36 -11.98 7.56
N ILE A 87 -14.21 -12.96 7.30
CA ILE A 87 -13.87 -14.17 6.54
C ILE A 87 -14.41 -14.10 5.12
N TRP A 88 -13.59 -14.46 4.15
CA TRP A 88 -14.02 -14.66 2.78
C TRP A 88 -14.76 -15.99 2.63
N GLU A 89 -15.93 -15.93 2.02
CA GLU A 89 -16.70 -17.09 1.58
C GLU A 89 -17.24 -16.85 0.17
N PRO A 90 -17.38 -17.89 -0.66
CA PRO A 90 -18.06 -17.74 -1.94
C PRO A 90 -19.52 -17.30 -1.72
N HIS A 91 -19.97 -16.28 -2.44
CA HIS A 91 -21.36 -15.78 -2.32
C HIS A 91 -22.40 -16.76 -2.86
N SER A 92 -21.98 -17.68 -3.73
CA SER A 92 -22.87 -18.64 -4.38
C SER A 92 -22.15 -19.92 -4.78
N PHE A 93 -22.92 -20.97 -5.07
CA PHE A 93 -22.39 -22.21 -5.62
C PHE A 93 -21.69 -21.97 -6.98
N THR A 94 -22.23 -21.08 -7.79
CA THR A 94 -21.64 -20.69 -9.09
C THR A 94 -20.29 -20.02 -8.93
N GLU A 95 -20.13 -19.12 -7.97
CA GLU A 95 -18.84 -18.51 -7.65
C GLU A 95 -17.82 -19.56 -7.15
N LYS A 96 -18.25 -20.49 -6.33
CA LYS A 96 -17.41 -21.61 -5.86
C LYS A 96 -16.92 -22.47 -7.05
N MET A 97 -17.81 -22.79 -7.98
CA MET A 97 -17.46 -23.56 -9.18
C MET A 97 -16.53 -22.75 -10.10
N TYR A 98 -16.78 -21.45 -10.24
CA TYR A 98 -15.91 -20.56 -10.99
C TYR A 98 -14.47 -20.58 -10.47
N PHE A 99 -14.25 -20.44 -9.16
CA PHE A 99 -12.89 -20.48 -8.62
C PHE A 99 -12.22 -21.84 -8.83
N LYS A 100 -12.96 -22.96 -8.75
CA LYS A 100 -12.43 -24.28 -9.06
C LYS A 100 -12.01 -24.41 -10.53
N PHE A 101 -12.84 -23.93 -11.45
CA PHE A 101 -12.55 -23.92 -12.88
C PHE A 101 -11.35 -23.02 -13.21
N ARG A 102 -11.31 -21.82 -12.64
CA ARG A 102 -10.19 -20.90 -12.77
C ARG A 102 -8.89 -21.54 -12.28
N ASP A 103 -8.88 -22.12 -11.09
CA ASP A 103 -7.71 -22.76 -10.50
C ASP A 103 -7.27 -24.00 -11.29
N TRP A 104 -8.18 -24.67 -11.99
CA TRP A 104 -7.85 -25.74 -12.93
C TRP A 104 -7.13 -25.20 -14.18
N ILE A 105 -7.59 -24.09 -14.77
CA ILE A 105 -6.87 -23.42 -15.86
C ILE A 105 -5.50 -22.95 -15.39
N TRP A 106 -5.45 -22.29 -14.24
CA TRP A 106 -4.22 -21.74 -13.68
C TRP A 106 -3.16 -22.80 -13.39
N HIS A 107 -3.56 -24.02 -13.12
CA HIS A 107 -2.65 -25.13 -12.90
C HIS A 107 -1.65 -25.30 -14.06
N PHE A 108 -2.07 -25.11 -15.31
CA PHE A 108 -1.22 -25.23 -16.49
C PHE A 108 -0.18 -24.10 -16.61
N TYR A 109 -0.36 -22.99 -15.94
CA TYR A 109 0.60 -21.88 -15.87
C TYR A 109 1.47 -21.95 -14.60
N ILE A 110 0.87 -22.27 -13.48
CA ILE A 110 1.51 -22.23 -12.16
C ILE A 110 2.48 -23.40 -11.98
N GLU A 111 2.08 -24.64 -12.25
CA GLU A 111 2.95 -25.81 -11.99
C GLU A 111 4.24 -25.81 -12.84
N PRO A 112 4.22 -25.45 -14.14
CA PRO A 112 5.46 -25.25 -14.89
C PRO A 112 6.36 -24.16 -14.30
N SER A 113 5.75 -23.04 -13.86
CA SER A 113 6.48 -21.91 -13.27
C SER A 113 7.10 -22.28 -11.92
N ILE A 114 6.39 -23.05 -11.08
CA ILE A 114 6.94 -23.58 -9.82
C ILE A 114 8.21 -24.39 -10.10
N LYS A 115 8.21 -25.25 -11.11
CA LYS A 115 9.36 -26.09 -11.48
C LYS A 115 10.48 -25.24 -12.09
N LYS A 116 10.15 -24.39 -13.07
CA LYS A 116 11.11 -23.57 -13.82
C LYS A 116 11.88 -22.63 -12.88
N HIS A 117 11.19 -21.98 -11.97
CA HIS A 117 11.76 -20.98 -11.06
C HIS A 117 12.06 -21.54 -9.66
N ARG A 118 11.92 -22.86 -9.46
CA ARG A 118 12.22 -23.55 -8.22
C ARG A 118 11.53 -22.91 -7.01
N LEU A 119 10.24 -22.55 -7.16
CA LEU A 119 9.50 -21.79 -6.15
C LEU A 119 9.28 -22.54 -4.82
N MET A 120 9.61 -23.83 -4.75
CA MET A 120 9.56 -24.63 -3.51
C MET A 120 10.85 -24.56 -2.69
N ASP A 121 11.93 -23.96 -3.21
CA ASP A 121 13.26 -24.01 -2.62
C ASP A 121 13.61 -22.80 -1.73
N TYR A 122 12.66 -21.88 -1.52
CA TYR A 122 12.83 -20.72 -0.66
C TYR A 122 12.70 -21.11 0.82
N ASP A 123 13.25 -20.28 1.71
CA ASP A 123 13.26 -20.52 3.16
C ASP A 123 12.07 -19.86 3.85
N ILE A 124 11.62 -18.67 3.36
CA ILE A 124 10.52 -17.89 3.92
C ILE A 124 9.59 -17.46 2.77
N TYR A 125 8.28 -17.51 3.01
CA TYR A 125 7.26 -17.18 2.03
C TYR A 125 6.33 -16.08 2.53
N HIS A 126 6.26 -14.97 1.81
CA HIS A 126 5.31 -13.90 2.01
C HIS A 126 4.18 -13.97 1.00
N PHE A 127 2.96 -13.90 1.49
CA PHE A 127 1.75 -13.87 0.67
C PHE A 127 1.07 -12.52 0.86
N GLU A 128 1.22 -11.68 -0.14
CA GLU A 128 0.57 -10.37 -0.17
C GLU A 128 -0.94 -10.55 -0.33
N TRP A 129 -1.70 -9.68 0.34
CA TRP A 129 -3.15 -9.72 0.40
C TRP A 129 -3.72 -11.00 1.03
N GLY A 130 -2.91 -11.79 1.71
CA GLY A 130 -3.29 -13.12 2.20
C GLY A 130 -3.77 -14.04 1.07
N LEU A 131 -3.19 -13.92 -0.13
CA LEU A 131 -3.56 -14.68 -1.32
C LEU A 131 -2.47 -15.67 -1.72
N GLY A 132 -2.82 -16.95 -1.82
CA GLY A 132 -1.99 -17.96 -2.47
C GLY A 132 -2.18 -17.99 -3.99
N LEU A 133 -1.31 -18.74 -4.67
CA LEU A 133 -1.41 -18.96 -6.13
C LEU A 133 -2.73 -19.63 -6.55
N TYR A 134 -3.36 -20.35 -5.64
CA TYR A 134 -4.67 -20.99 -5.83
C TYR A 134 -5.64 -20.57 -4.73
N ARG A 135 -6.92 -20.53 -5.05
CA ARG A 135 -7.96 -20.15 -4.07
C ARG A 135 -8.11 -21.17 -2.93
N ASP A 136 -7.82 -22.43 -3.17
CA ASP A 136 -7.86 -23.50 -2.18
C ASP A 136 -6.57 -23.63 -1.35
N SER A 137 -5.65 -22.67 -1.50
CA SER A 137 -4.39 -22.56 -0.76
C SER A 137 -3.46 -23.78 -0.91
N ARG A 138 -3.64 -24.63 -1.97
CA ARG A 138 -2.87 -25.88 -2.14
C ARG A 138 -1.35 -25.65 -2.21
N PHE A 139 -0.88 -24.52 -2.76
CA PHE A 139 0.53 -24.18 -2.80
C PHE A 139 1.05 -23.90 -1.39
N ALA A 140 0.36 -23.05 -0.62
CA ALA A 140 0.72 -22.74 0.78
C ALA A 140 0.68 -24.00 1.66
N LYS A 141 -0.30 -24.90 1.45
CA LYS A 141 -0.37 -26.21 2.13
C LYS A 141 0.85 -27.08 1.84
N LYS A 142 1.39 -27.05 0.60
CA LYS A 142 2.65 -27.77 0.26
C LYS A 142 3.83 -27.15 1.04
N ILE A 143 3.92 -25.82 1.10
CA ILE A 143 4.97 -25.09 1.84
C ILE A 143 4.90 -25.42 3.33
N ALA A 144 3.71 -25.35 3.94
CA ALA A 144 3.50 -25.68 5.35
C ALA A 144 3.91 -27.12 5.70
N LYS A 145 3.62 -28.09 4.82
CA LYS A 145 4.06 -29.50 4.98
C LYS A 145 5.58 -29.66 4.98
N LEU A 146 6.33 -28.74 4.37
CA LEU A 146 7.78 -28.70 4.40
C LEU A 146 8.32 -28.00 5.65
N GLY A 147 7.44 -27.56 6.56
CA GLY A 147 7.83 -26.84 7.78
C GLY A 147 8.37 -25.43 7.52
N LYS A 148 8.11 -24.85 6.35
CA LYS A 148 8.64 -23.53 5.97
C LYS A 148 7.72 -22.40 6.43
N PRO A 149 8.26 -21.26 6.90
CA PRO A 149 7.51 -20.10 7.35
C PRO A 149 6.60 -19.52 6.27
N ILE A 150 5.37 -19.22 6.68
CA ILE A 150 4.36 -18.55 5.87
C ILE A 150 3.95 -17.27 6.58
N ILE A 151 4.02 -16.17 5.86
CA ILE A 151 3.67 -14.83 6.32
C ILE A 151 2.59 -14.29 5.39
N CYS A 152 1.51 -13.74 5.96
CA CYS A 152 0.49 -13.02 5.19
C CYS A 152 0.56 -11.53 5.50
N THR A 153 0.61 -10.70 4.46
CA THR A 153 0.44 -9.25 4.58
C THR A 153 -0.96 -8.89 4.12
N TYR A 154 -1.69 -8.16 4.95
CA TYR A 154 -3.05 -7.70 4.66
C TYR A 154 -3.07 -6.20 4.47
N HIS A 155 -3.84 -5.77 3.47
CA HIS A 155 -4.07 -4.38 3.10
C HIS A 155 -5.54 -4.02 3.25
N GLY A 156 -5.90 -2.75 3.04
CA GLY A 156 -7.25 -2.28 3.29
C GLY A 156 -8.32 -2.95 2.44
N GLN A 157 -8.07 -3.02 1.15
CA GLN A 157 -9.08 -3.54 0.21
C GLN A 157 -9.38 -5.03 0.41
N ASP A 158 -8.39 -5.84 0.74
CA ASP A 158 -8.59 -7.26 1.01
C ASP A 158 -9.29 -7.48 2.36
N MET A 159 -8.82 -6.84 3.41
CA MET A 159 -9.36 -7.03 4.76
C MET A 159 -10.72 -6.39 4.94
N ARG A 160 -10.95 -5.15 4.45
CA ARG A 160 -12.22 -4.44 4.62
C ARG A 160 -13.34 -5.02 3.76
N THR A 161 -13.04 -5.51 2.54
CA THR A 161 -14.08 -5.89 1.56
C THR A 161 -14.16 -7.38 1.29
N ARG A 162 -13.05 -8.06 1.06
CA ARG A 162 -13.02 -9.49 0.78
C ARG A 162 -13.09 -10.32 2.07
N GLY A 163 -12.31 -9.96 3.05
CA GLY A 163 -12.00 -10.77 4.22
C GLY A 163 -10.85 -11.75 3.98
N VAL A 164 -10.35 -12.36 5.05
CA VAL A 164 -9.28 -13.37 5.01
C VAL A 164 -9.76 -14.67 4.38
N ILE A 165 -8.88 -15.36 3.70
CA ILE A 165 -9.12 -16.73 3.25
C ILE A 165 -8.76 -17.67 4.41
N PRO A 166 -9.74 -18.40 5.00
CA PRO A 166 -9.53 -19.13 6.25
C PRO A 166 -8.34 -20.09 6.23
N GLU A 167 -8.16 -20.82 5.12
CA GLU A 167 -7.04 -21.75 5.01
C GLU A 167 -5.68 -21.04 4.93
N MET A 168 -5.59 -19.88 4.27
CA MET A 168 -4.34 -19.10 4.22
C MET A 168 -4.02 -18.52 5.59
N ASP A 169 -5.01 -17.94 6.25
CA ASP A 169 -4.85 -17.35 7.58
C ASP A 169 -4.44 -18.39 8.63
N ALA A 170 -5.04 -19.59 8.56
CA ALA A 170 -4.69 -20.70 9.46
C ALA A 170 -3.27 -21.24 9.24
N LEU A 171 -2.72 -21.13 8.02
CA LEU A 171 -1.36 -21.55 7.69
C LEU A 171 -0.30 -20.50 8.03
N SER A 172 -0.71 -19.24 8.17
CA SER A 172 0.20 -18.13 8.45
C SER A 172 0.68 -18.13 9.89
N GLN A 173 1.99 -18.09 10.08
CA GLN A 173 2.60 -17.95 11.40
C GLN A 173 2.81 -16.49 11.81
N LEU A 174 2.79 -15.56 10.84
CA LEU A 174 2.92 -14.13 11.06
C LEU A 174 2.00 -13.37 10.11
N ASN A 175 1.08 -12.59 10.67
CA ASN A 175 0.21 -11.71 9.89
C ASN A 175 0.65 -10.26 10.08
N LEU A 176 0.86 -9.54 8.97
CA LEU A 176 1.36 -8.17 8.93
C LEU A 176 0.34 -7.24 8.29
N THR A 177 0.37 -5.99 8.68
CA THR A 177 -0.32 -4.88 8.02
C THR A 177 0.42 -3.57 8.23
N SER A 178 0.27 -2.64 7.29
CA SER A 178 0.72 -1.25 7.42
C SER A 178 -0.45 -0.27 7.69
N GLU A 179 -1.66 -0.79 7.90
CA GLU A 179 -2.86 0.01 8.12
C GLU A 179 -3.39 -0.23 9.54
N LEU A 180 -3.43 0.84 10.35
CA LEU A 180 -3.71 0.74 11.78
C LEU A 180 -5.13 0.23 12.08
N ASP A 181 -6.12 0.64 11.29
CA ASP A 181 -7.51 0.19 11.47
C ASP A 181 -7.70 -1.32 11.28
N LEU A 182 -6.81 -1.95 10.53
CA LEU A 182 -6.87 -3.39 10.31
C LEU A 182 -6.47 -4.19 11.55
N ILE A 183 -5.67 -3.62 12.44
CA ILE A 183 -5.31 -4.24 13.73
C ILE A 183 -6.58 -4.56 14.55
N GLU A 184 -7.58 -3.70 14.48
CA GLU A 184 -8.86 -3.90 15.17
C GLU A 184 -9.77 -4.92 14.48
N LYS A 185 -9.41 -5.39 13.27
CA LYS A 185 -10.22 -6.34 12.48
C LYS A 185 -9.70 -7.77 12.55
N HIS A 186 -8.48 -7.98 13.06
CA HIS A 186 -7.88 -9.31 13.10
C HIS A 186 -6.98 -9.49 14.33
N PRO A 187 -7.21 -10.54 15.16
CA PRO A 187 -6.56 -10.69 16.47
C PRO A 187 -5.05 -10.99 16.40
N LYS A 188 -4.55 -11.41 15.24
CA LYS A 188 -3.14 -11.81 15.05
C LYS A 188 -2.37 -10.87 14.12
N LEU A 189 -2.92 -9.71 13.78
CA LEU A 189 -2.20 -8.74 12.97
C LEU A 189 -1.12 -8.02 13.77
N ASN A 190 0.02 -7.84 13.15
CA ASN A 190 1.14 -7.06 13.65
C ASN A 190 1.38 -5.89 12.70
N TYR A 191 1.60 -4.71 13.25
CA TYR A 191 1.87 -3.52 12.46
C TYR A 191 3.32 -3.50 11.96
N LEU A 192 3.48 -3.18 10.68
CA LEU A 192 4.78 -2.95 10.06
C LEU A 192 4.67 -1.76 9.13
N PHE A 193 5.48 -0.72 9.34
CA PHE A 193 5.50 0.44 8.47
C PHE A 193 5.86 0.04 7.03
N LEU A 194 5.26 0.72 6.05
CA LEU A 194 5.63 0.55 4.64
C LEU A 194 7.08 0.99 4.43
N PRO A 195 7.90 0.19 3.76
CA PRO A 195 9.27 0.59 3.45
C PRO A 195 9.29 1.67 2.36
N PHE A 196 10.24 2.59 2.48
CA PHE A 196 10.53 3.54 1.42
C PHE A 196 12.05 3.82 1.34
N ASP A 197 12.56 4.00 0.11
CA ASP A 197 13.93 4.46 -0.08
C ASP A 197 13.99 5.98 0.15
N THR A 198 14.17 6.34 1.40
CA THR A 198 14.24 7.75 1.81
C THR A 198 15.47 8.47 1.29
N ASN A 199 16.51 7.74 0.84
CA ASN A 199 17.73 8.32 0.27
C ASN A 199 17.59 8.65 -1.22
N ARG A 200 16.53 8.20 -1.87
CA ARG A 200 16.27 8.48 -3.29
C ARG A 200 16.11 9.97 -3.58
N PHE A 201 15.67 10.77 -2.58
CA PHE A 201 15.38 12.18 -2.76
C PHE A 201 16.20 13.06 -1.82
N ILE A 202 16.70 14.15 -2.37
CA ILE A 202 17.32 15.23 -1.60
C ILE A 202 16.21 16.21 -1.22
N ALA A 203 15.98 16.38 0.07
CA ALA A 203 14.98 17.34 0.56
C ALA A 203 15.44 18.76 0.30
N SER A 204 14.54 19.60 -0.22
CA SER A 204 14.80 21.04 -0.34
C SER A 204 14.68 21.69 1.05
N GLU A 205 15.72 22.39 1.46
CA GLU A 205 15.74 23.15 2.71
C GLU A 205 15.28 24.61 2.54
N THR A 206 14.84 24.97 1.34
CA THR A 206 14.40 26.33 1.02
C THR A 206 12.95 26.34 0.55
N VAL A 207 12.30 27.47 0.70
CA VAL A 207 10.97 27.77 0.19
C VAL A 207 11.04 28.97 -0.71
N GLN A 208 10.42 28.92 -1.87
CA GLN A 208 10.38 30.04 -2.82
C GLN A 208 8.96 30.61 -2.88
N ALA A 209 8.86 31.92 -3.13
CA ALA A 209 7.57 32.56 -3.36
C ALA A 209 7.23 32.55 -4.88
N PRO A 210 5.98 32.25 -5.26
CA PRO A 210 4.90 31.75 -4.41
C PRO A 210 5.14 30.30 -3.96
N ILE A 211 4.66 29.94 -2.76
CA ILE A 211 4.79 28.59 -2.20
C ILE A 211 4.08 27.60 -3.13
N ARG A 212 4.74 26.51 -3.47
CA ARG A 212 4.24 25.50 -4.39
C ARG A 212 3.50 24.40 -3.66
N VAL A 213 2.22 24.27 -3.96
CA VAL A 213 1.31 23.29 -3.36
C VAL A 213 0.88 22.28 -4.40
N CYS A 214 1.03 21.00 -4.13
CA CYS A 214 0.54 19.95 -5.02
C CYS A 214 -0.56 19.10 -4.37
N HIS A 215 -1.41 18.53 -5.24
CA HIS A 215 -2.38 17.50 -4.91
C HIS A 215 -2.29 16.42 -5.97
N SER A 216 -2.05 15.16 -5.58
CA SER A 216 -1.81 14.04 -6.50
C SER A 216 -2.74 12.85 -6.19
N PRO A 217 -4.05 12.98 -6.46
CA PRO A 217 -5.01 11.93 -6.17
C PRO A 217 -4.97 10.82 -7.22
N THR A 218 -4.88 9.56 -6.78
CA THR A 218 -5.16 8.40 -7.64
C THR A 218 -6.66 8.22 -7.87
N ASN A 219 -7.47 8.69 -6.94
CA ASN A 219 -8.92 8.71 -7.03
C ASN A 219 -9.44 9.91 -6.23
N ARG A 220 -10.13 10.83 -6.91
CA ARG A 220 -10.63 12.09 -6.33
C ARG A 220 -11.58 11.88 -5.16
N TRP A 221 -12.48 10.91 -5.28
CA TRP A 221 -13.47 10.65 -4.24
C TRP A 221 -12.83 10.22 -2.93
N TYR A 222 -11.88 9.27 -2.99
CA TYR A 222 -11.17 8.81 -1.79
C TYR A 222 -10.30 9.90 -1.14
N LYS A 223 -9.82 10.85 -1.94
CA LYS A 223 -8.94 11.93 -1.47
C LYS A 223 -9.67 13.21 -1.08
N GLY A 224 -11.01 13.28 -1.27
CA GLY A 224 -11.79 14.49 -0.99
C GLY A 224 -11.40 15.66 -1.89
N SER A 225 -10.95 15.38 -3.12
CA SER A 225 -10.41 16.38 -4.06
C SER A 225 -11.41 17.48 -4.40
N GLU A 226 -12.69 17.18 -4.37
CA GLU A 226 -13.75 18.16 -4.70
C GLU A 226 -13.86 19.29 -3.66
N ASP A 227 -13.42 19.04 -2.42
CA ASP A 227 -13.34 20.06 -1.37
C ASP A 227 -12.00 20.80 -1.40
N LEU A 228 -10.91 20.11 -1.77
CA LEU A 228 -9.55 20.65 -1.73
C LEU A 228 -9.21 21.53 -2.94
N ILE A 229 -9.54 21.08 -4.15
CA ILE A 229 -9.16 21.76 -5.40
C ILE A 229 -9.73 23.18 -5.50
N PRO A 230 -11.01 23.44 -5.19
CA PRO A 230 -11.56 24.80 -5.27
C PRO A 230 -10.82 25.79 -4.35
N ILE A 231 -10.43 25.35 -3.14
CA ILE A 231 -9.70 26.16 -2.17
C ILE A 231 -8.30 26.48 -2.69
N CYS A 232 -7.56 25.48 -3.19
CA CYS A 232 -6.24 25.70 -3.78
C CYS A 232 -6.29 26.67 -4.96
N LYS A 233 -7.26 26.51 -5.87
CA LYS A 233 -7.46 27.45 -7.01
C LYS A 233 -7.83 28.86 -6.57
N LYS A 234 -8.58 29.00 -5.49
CA LYS A 234 -8.89 30.31 -4.88
C LYS A 234 -7.59 31.00 -4.39
N LEU A 235 -6.77 30.29 -3.62
CA LEU A 235 -5.52 30.82 -3.10
C LEU A 235 -4.50 31.14 -4.20
N GLU A 236 -4.48 30.36 -5.26
CA GLU A 236 -3.67 30.63 -6.45
C GLU A 236 -4.10 31.93 -7.14
N LYS A 237 -5.43 32.17 -7.32
CA LYS A 237 -5.95 33.44 -7.87
C LYS A 237 -5.63 34.64 -6.97
N GLU A 238 -5.53 34.43 -5.68
CA GLU A 238 -5.10 35.44 -4.72
C GLU A 238 -3.58 35.70 -4.78
N GLY A 239 -2.82 34.93 -5.56
CA GLY A 239 -1.35 35.04 -5.70
C GLY A 239 -0.56 34.51 -4.50
N LEU A 240 -1.19 33.75 -3.62
CA LEU A 240 -0.57 33.25 -2.39
C LEU A 240 0.20 31.95 -2.58
N ILE A 241 -0.20 31.12 -3.54
CA ILE A 241 0.43 29.83 -3.87
C ILE A 241 0.54 29.63 -5.37
N ALA A 242 1.41 28.71 -5.79
CA ALA A 242 1.36 28.08 -7.10
C ALA A 242 0.80 26.66 -6.92
N PHE A 243 -0.37 26.39 -7.50
CA PHE A 243 -1.05 25.12 -7.32
C PHE A 243 -0.82 24.17 -8.49
N ASN A 244 -0.38 22.94 -8.19
CA ASN A 244 -0.19 21.87 -9.17
C ASN A 244 -1.09 20.67 -8.86
N LEU A 245 -2.09 20.42 -9.71
CA LEU A 245 -2.92 19.22 -9.67
C LEU A 245 -2.30 18.14 -10.56
N ILE A 246 -1.81 17.07 -9.94
CA ILE A 246 -1.07 16.00 -10.62
C ILE A 246 -1.98 14.79 -10.81
N GLU A 247 -2.48 14.59 -12.02
CA GLU A 247 -3.39 13.49 -12.37
C GLU A 247 -3.01 12.88 -13.73
N ASN A 248 -3.32 11.60 -13.91
CA ASN A 248 -3.16 10.89 -15.18
C ASN A 248 -1.74 10.97 -15.75
N GLN A 249 -0.74 10.91 -14.89
CA GLN A 249 0.68 10.94 -15.23
C GLN A 249 1.35 9.59 -14.93
N SER A 250 2.49 9.33 -15.59
CA SER A 250 3.34 8.22 -15.19
C SER A 250 3.93 8.45 -13.80
N TYR A 251 4.23 7.37 -13.08
CA TYR A 251 4.76 7.44 -11.72
C TYR A 251 6.00 8.36 -11.60
N GLU A 252 6.93 8.23 -12.53
CA GLU A 252 8.16 9.07 -12.55
C GLU A 252 7.84 10.56 -12.67
N LYS A 253 6.89 10.94 -13.52
CA LYS A 253 6.43 12.32 -13.65
C LYS A 253 5.74 12.83 -12.40
N VAL A 254 4.94 11.98 -11.74
CA VAL A 254 4.31 12.31 -10.45
C VAL A 254 5.37 12.63 -9.41
N LEU A 255 6.40 11.79 -9.29
CA LEU A 255 7.51 12.01 -8.35
C LEU A 255 8.27 13.30 -8.64
N GLN A 256 8.59 13.56 -9.93
CA GLN A 256 9.27 14.79 -10.34
C GLN A 256 8.47 16.04 -9.96
N GLN A 257 7.17 16.07 -10.27
CA GLN A 257 6.31 17.23 -9.97
C GLN A 257 6.10 17.42 -8.47
N LYS A 258 6.01 16.33 -7.69
CA LYS A 258 6.01 16.42 -6.23
C LYS A 258 7.28 17.04 -5.71
N GLN A 259 8.45 16.61 -6.20
CA GLN A 259 9.74 17.10 -5.74
C GLN A 259 9.93 18.61 -6.02
N GLU A 260 9.23 19.16 -7.01
CA GLU A 260 9.19 20.58 -7.30
C GLU A 260 8.27 21.37 -6.36
N SER A 261 7.55 20.71 -5.45
CA SER A 261 6.57 21.33 -4.55
C SER A 261 7.14 21.52 -3.12
N ASP A 262 6.45 22.31 -2.32
CA ASP A 262 6.78 22.56 -0.92
C ASP A 262 5.78 21.89 0.04
N ILE A 263 4.53 21.79 -0.39
CA ILE A 263 3.43 21.23 0.39
C ILE A 263 2.68 20.20 -0.48
N LEU A 264 2.43 19.02 0.08
CA LEU A 264 1.44 18.08 -0.44
C LEU A 264 0.14 18.22 0.36
N VAL A 265 -0.99 18.38 -0.33
CA VAL A 265 -2.31 18.16 0.25
C VAL A 265 -2.73 16.74 -0.13
N ASP A 266 -2.80 15.81 0.84
CA ASP A 266 -3.06 14.41 0.52
C ASP A 266 -4.55 14.09 0.51
N GLN A 267 -5.24 14.17 1.64
CA GLN A 267 -6.66 13.78 1.71
C GLN A 267 -7.42 14.47 2.85
N VAL A 268 -8.73 14.57 2.63
CA VAL A 268 -9.75 14.85 3.64
C VAL A 268 -10.87 13.83 3.49
N HIS A 269 -11.70 13.68 4.50
CA HIS A 269 -12.70 12.62 4.64
C HIS A 269 -12.04 11.22 4.72
N ASN A 270 -12.24 10.55 5.78
CA ASN A 270 -11.66 9.24 6.07
C ASN A 270 -12.26 8.09 5.22
N ARG A 271 -12.29 8.26 3.88
CA ARG A 271 -12.93 7.33 2.95
C ARG A 271 -12.03 6.17 2.52
N GLY A 272 -10.71 6.36 2.52
CA GLY A 272 -9.74 5.40 1.99
C GLY A 272 -8.85 4.72 3.04
N GLY A 273 -9.10 4.99 4.32
CA GLY A 273 -8.25 4.52 5.44
C GLY A 273 -8.02 5.63 6.44
N TRP A 274 -7.59 5.27 7.64
CA TRP A 274 -7.56 6.15 8.81
C TRP A 274 -6.42 7.16 8.86
N GLY A 275 -5.63 7.29 7.81
CA GLY A 275 -4.46 8.11 7.96
C GLY A 275 -3.78 8.48 6.66
N TYR A 276 -2.59 8.00 6.48
CA TYR A 276 -1.73 8.31 5.36
C TYR A 276 -1.30 7.04 4.61
N GLY A 277 -0.87 7.19 3.37
CA GLY A 277 -0.40 6.09 2.55
C GLY A 277 0.90 6.42 1.83
N MET A 278 1.25 5.64 0.81
CA MET A 278 2.51 5.82 0.07
C MET A 278 2.65 7.22 -0.51
N ASN A 279 1.54 7.84 -0.96
CA ASN A 279 1.56 9.22 -1.47
C ASN A 279 2.12 10.24 -0.46
N SER A 280 1.73 10.09 0.82
CA SER A 280 2.26 10.91 1.92
C SER A 280 3.72 10.55 2.23
N VAL A 281 4.06 9.24 2.30
CA VAL A 281 5.41 8.75 2.59
C VAL A 281 6.43 9.28 1.58
N GLU A 282 6.10 9.21 0.28
CA GLU A 282 6.92 9.78 -0.80
C GLU A 282 7.18 11.27 -0.60
N SER A 283 6.13 12.02 -0.29
CA SER A 283 6.24 13.47 -0.11
C SER A 283 7.07 13.86 1.10
N LEU A 284 6.90 13.16 2.22
CA LEU A 284 7.75 13.35 3.39
C LEU A 284 9.23 13.02 3.09
N ALA A 285 9.48 11.97 2.29
CA ALA A 285 10.83 11.61 1.87
C ALA A 285 11.50 12.67 0.99
N MET A 286 10.72 13.41 0.21
CA MET A 286 11.15 14.56 -0.57
C MET A 286 11.31 15.83 0.29
N GLY A 287 10.94 15.79 1.57
CA GLY A 287 10.95 16.94 2.46
C GLY A 287 9.80 17.92 2.22
N LEU A 288 8.66 17.46 1.71
CA LEU A 288 7.45 18.27 1.65
C LEU A 288 6.73 18.25 2.99
N VAL A 289 6.01 19.32 3.28
CA VAL A 289 5.02 19.31 4.36
C VAL A 289 3.75 18.63 3.83
N CYS A 290 3.28 17.60 4.52
CA CYS A 290 2.07 16.88 4.15
C CYS A 290 0.89 17.30 5.01
N MET A 291 -0.17 17.79 4.36
CA MET A 291 -1.46 18.12 4.96
C MET A 291 -2.43 16.96 4.70
N THR A 292 -2.96 16.35 5.76
CA THR A 292 -3.86 15.21 5.66
C THR A 292 -4.80 15.12 6.85
N GLU A 293 -5.95 14.50 6.68
CA GLU A 293 -6.84 14.17 7.78
C GLU A 293 -6.35 12.90 8.47
N LEU A 294 -5.93 13.01 9.72
CA LEU A 294 -5.58 11.90 10.60
C LEU A 294 -6.61 11.80 11.71
N ILE A 295 -7.26 10.67 11.84
CA ILE A 295 -8.15 10.40 12.96
C ILE A 295 -7.36 10.25 14.27
N GLU A 296 -8.05 10.46 15.38
CA GLU A 296 -7.45 10.47 16.73
C GLU A 296 -6.65 9.18 17.07
N PRO A 297 -7.13 7.95 16.78
CA PRO A 297 -6.33 6.75 17.02
C PRO A 297 -4.99 6.75 16.29
N TYR A 298 -4.94 7.28 15.07
CA TYR A 298 -3.69 7.37 14.32
C TYR A 298 -2.74 8.40 14.92
N GLN A 299 -3.26 9.58 15.30
CA GLN A 299 -2.45 10.60 15.97
C GLN A 299 -1.84 10.09 17.29
N LYS A 300 -2.58 9.27 18.04
CA LYS A 300 -2.08 8.62 19.26
C LYS A 300 -1.03 7.54 18.98
N PHE A 301 -1.17 6.83 17.88
CA PHE A 301 -0.26 5.75 17.50
C PHE A 301 1.11 6.27 17.01
N ILE A 302 1.12 7.41 16.32
CA ILE A 302 2.32 8.10 15.83
C ILE A 302 2.40 9.53 16.40
N PRO A 303 2.55 9.73 17.72
CA PRO A 303 2.38 11.03 18.37
C PRO A 303 3.41 12.09 17.94
N ASP A 304 4.55 11.68 17.37
CA ASP A 304 5.61 12.54 16.86
C ASP A 304 5.51 12.78 15.33
N HIS A 305 4.33 12.54 14.72
CA HIS A 305 4.14 12.72 13.28
C HIS A 305 4.27 14.19 12.83
N PRO A 306 4.84 14.48 11.66
CA PRO A 306 5.02 15.84 11.13
C PRO A 306 3.79 16.35 10.36
N PHE A 307 2.75 15.53 10.18
CA PHE A 307 1.59 15.90 9.39
C PHE A 307 0.88 17.12 9.94
N VAL A 308 0.46 18.02 9.05
CA VAL A 308 -0.49 19.08 9.38
C VAL A 308 -1.89 18.48 9.28
N HIS A 309 -2.52 18.28 10.44
CA HIS A 309 -3.88 17.76 10.49
C HIS A 309 -4.87 18.78 9.94
N ILE A 310 -5.72 18.32 9.02
CA ILE A 310 -6.78 19.11 8.37
C ILE A 310 -8.07 18.30 8.30
N THR A 311 -9.18 19.03 8.21
CA THR A 311 -10.49 18.52 7.74
C THR A 311 -10.93 19.38 6.55
N ALA A 312 -12.01 19.02 5.87
CA ALA A 312 -12.56 19.83 4.79
C ALA A 312 -12.85 21.28 5.26
N GLU A 313 -13.34 21.44 6.51
CA GLU A 313 -13.71 22.73 7.09
C GLU A 313 -12.49 23.56 7.52
N THR A 314 -11.42 22.91 7.98
CA THR A 314 -10.24 23.60 8.53
C THR A 314 -9.14 23.82 7.50
N PHE A 315 -9.24 23.20 6.33
CA PHE A 315 -8.18 23.16 5.32
C PHE A 315 -7.72 24.55 4.89
N GLU A 316 -8.64 25.45 4.48
CA GLU A 316 -8.26 26.78 4.00
C GLU A 316 -7.51 27.58 5.09
N VAL A 317 -8.03 27.58 6.31
CA VAL A 317 -7.42 28.30 7.43
C VAL A 317 -6.04 27.74 7.76
N SER A 318 -5.91 26.42 7.78
CA SER A 318 -4.64 25.74 8.06
C SER A 318 -3.59 26.00 6.97
N LEU A 319 -4.00 25.98 5.68
CA LEU A 319 -3.10 26.27 4.59
C LEU A 319 -2.64 27.74 4.60
N ARG A 320 -3.57 28.69 4.79
CA ARG A 320 -3.22 30.13 4.93
C ARG A 320 -2.23 30.36 6.08
N LYS A 321 -2.45 29.73 7.22
CA LYS A 321 -1.54 29.81 8.37
C LYS A 321 -0.15 29.25 8.02
N LEU A 322 -0.09 28.09 7.37
CA LEU A 322 1.17 27.45 7.03
C LEU A 322 2.00 28.27 6.03
N ILE A 323 1.37 28.84 4.99
CA ILE A 323 2.06 29.65 3.99
C ILE A 323 2.43 31.06 4.47
N SER A 324 1.84 31.55 5.56
CA SER A 324 2.17 32.87 6.14
C SER A 324 3.47 32.88 6.93
N ASP A 325 4.04 31.71 7.26
CA ASP A 325 5.30 31.58 8.01
C ASP A 325 6.30 30.67 7.29
N PRO A 326 7.10 31.21 6.36
CA PRO A 326 8.09 30.43 5.62
C PRO A 326 9.15 29.76 6.50
N LEU A 327 9.48 30.31 7.66
CA LEU A 327 10.47 29.73 8.56
C LEU A 327 9.89 28.48 9.24
N ALA A 328 8.68 28.56 9.75
CA ALA A 328 7.98 27.39 10.28
C ALA A 328 7.76 26.29 9.22
N LEU A 329 7.51 26.69 7.97
CA LEU A 329 7.39 25.75 6.85
C LEU A 329 8.71 25.00 6.61
N ILE A 330 9.86 25.69 6.64
CA ILE A 330 11.20 25.08 6.48
C ILE A 330 11.47 24.07 7.60
N GLU A 331 11.16 24.42 8.87
CA GLU A 331 11.35 23.50 9.99
C GLU A 331 10.47 22.25 9.83
N LYS A 332 9.20 22.42 9.42
CA LYS A 332 8.32 21.27 9.14
C LYS A 332 8.79 20.38 7.99
N LYS A 333 9.43 20.94 6.98
CA LYS A 333 10.06 20.17 5.91
C LYS A 333 11.18 19.27 6.45
N LYS A 334 12.00 19.76 7.38
CA LYS A 334 13.04 18.97 8.06
C LYS A 334 12.43 17.87 8.95
N GLU A 335 11.43 18.23 9.76
CA GLU A 335 10.69 17.25 10.57
C GLU A 335 10.10 16.12 9.71
N SER A 336 9.51 16.45 8.56
CA SER A 336 8.97 15.49 7.59
C SER A 336 10.00 14.46 7.16
N LYS A 337 11.19 14.93 6.74
CA LYS A 337 12.29 14.08 6.28
C LYS A 337 12.81 13.18 7.41
N GLN A 338 13.05 13.75 8.59
CA GLN A 338 13.56 13.00 9.76
C GLN A 338 12.56 11.92 10.21
N TRP A 339 11.28 12.24 10.23
CA TRP A 339 10.24 11.31 10.64
C TRP A 339 10.11 10.13 9.69
N VAL A 340 10.07 10.40 8.38
CA VAL A 340 9.94 9.31 7.39
C VAL A 340 11.16 8.40 7.38
N GLU A 341 12.37 8.93 7.59
CA GLU A 341 13.59 8.13 7.73
C GLU A 341 13.52 7.23 8.98
N LYS A 342 13.03 7.77 10.09
CA LYS A 342 12.88 7.04 11.36
C LYS A 342 11.91 5.87 11.27
N TYR A 343 10.78 6.02 10.56
CA TYR A 343 9.69 5.05 10.56
C TYR A 343 9.60 4.22 9.27
N HIS A 344 9.86 4.83 8.11
CA HIS A 344 9.71 4.20 6.80
C HIS A 344 11.03 3.89 6.11
N GLY A 345 12.15 4.41 6.62
CA GLY A 345 13.47 4.13 6.08
C GLY A 345 13.80 2.63 6.11
N PHE A 346 14.55 2.16 5.13
CA PHE A 346 14.90 0.75 4.97
C PHE A 346 15.49 0.11 6.22
N ASN A 347 16.36 0.82 6.95
CA ASN A 347 16.95 0.30 8.16
C ASN A 347 15.92 0.03 9.26
N SER A 348 15.00 0.97 9.48
CA SER A 348 13.98 0.87 10.54
C SER A 348 12.97 -0.22 10.23
N VAL A 349 12.43 -0.25 9.01
CA VAL A 349 11.45 -1.26 8.59
C VAL A 349 12.08 -2.64 8.52
N SER A 350 13.30 -2.72 8.00
CA SER A 350 14.09 -3.94 7.96
C SER A 350 14.34 -4.49 9.37
N PHE A 351 14.76 -3.64 10.31
CA PHE A 351 14.98 -4.04 11.70
C PHE A 351 13.68 -4.60 12.32
N ALA A 352 12.54 -3.94 12.12
CA ALA A 352 11.24 -4.39 12.63
C ALA A 352 10.83 -5.75 12.03
N LEU A 353 10.95 -5.94 10.71
CA LEU A 353 10.62 -7.20 10.05
C LEU A 353 11.52 -8.35 10.54
N TYR A 354 12.82 -8.12 10.62
CA TYR A 354 13.76 -9.17 11.07
C TYR A 354 13.64 -9.47 12.57
N ASN A 355 13.15 -8.53 13.39
CA ASN A 355 12.78 -8.83 14.77
C ASN A 355 11.60 -9.82 14.83
N TYR A 356 10.58 -9.66 13.96
CA TYR A 356 9.53 -10.67 13.84
C TYR A 356 10.08 -12.03 13.42
N TYR A 357 11.02 -12.08 12.46
CA TYR A 357 11.67 -13.35 12.08
C TYR A 357 12.41 -13.99 13.26
N LYS A 358 13.18 -13.19 14.01
CA LYS A 358 13.91 -13.65 15.19
C LYS A 358 12.97 -14.17 16.29
N MET A 359 11.87 -13.45 16.56
CA MET A 359 10.87 -13.89 17.56
C MET A 359 10.25 -15.24 17.17
N ASN A 360 10.12 -15.53 15.91
CA ASN A 360 9.62 -16.79 15.37
C ASN A 360 10.73 -17.83 15.12
N LYS A 361 11.99 -17.53 15.45
CA LYS A 361 13.16 -18.42 15.31
C LYS A 361 13.44 -18.82 13.84
N TRP A 362 13.25 -17.91 12.92
CA TRP A 362 13.53 -18.12 11.49
C TRP A 362 14.91 -17.58 11.07
N THR A 363 15.54 -16.76 11.93
CA THR A 363 16.90 -16.21 11.77
C THR A 363 17.73 -16.38 13.04
#